data_7d8cbe133fde9fa4fff032855294d58a
#
_entry.id   7d8cbe133fde9fa4fff032855294d58a
#
_cell.length_a   1.000
_cell.length_b   1.000
_cell.length_c   1.000
_cell.angle_alpha   90.00
_cell.angle_beta   90.00
_cell.angle_gamma   90.00
#
_symmetry.space_group_name_H-M   'P 1'
#
loop_
_entity.id
_entity.type
_entity.pdbx_description
1 polymer ?
#
loop_
_entity_poly.entity_id
_entity_poly.type
_entity_poly.pdbx_seq_one_letter_code
_entity_poly.pdbx_strand_id
1 'polypeptide(L)'
;MENRIQTDRIGAAFDKILQEFPERRRELHERVGRAVQRELQQQIASSGINDSSGKVRRWQVVHIGSGGGYAAVRPEKGTTGADSPGAITNYLEGGHRIASPRGGKNYRPRLRVSYVSGYHFYVNTSMRAESIAIGEAEAWADEIARELEASL
;
A
#
# COMPACT_ATOMS: atom_id res chain seq x y z
N MET A 1 42.45 13.78 20.95
CA MET A 1 40.99 14.07 20.95
C MET A 1 40.39 13.41 19.72
N GLU A 2 39.73 12.33 19.88
CA GLU A 2 38.99 11.71 18.80
C GLU A 2 37.65 12.46 18.63
N ASN A 3 37.51 13.23 17.57
CA ASN A 3 36.23 13.77 17.14
C ASN A 3 35.41 12.66 16.49
N ARG A 4 34.89 11.74 17.32
CA ARG A 4 34.03 10.68 16.88
C ARG A 4 32.59 11.13 17.00
N ILE A 5 31.94 11.42 15.86
CA ILE A 5 30.51 11.61 15.82
C ILE A 5 29.89 10.22 15.99
N GLN A 6 29.37 9.92 17.19
CA GLN A 6 28.69 8.66 17.45
C GLN A 6 27.24 8.79 16.97
N THR A 7 27.00 8.40 15.74
CA THR A 7 25.64 8.28 15.19
C THR A 7 24.83 7.17 15.84
N ASP A 8 25.50 6.17 16.42
CA ASP A 8 24.86 5.06 17.14
C ASP A 8 24.02 5.51 18.34
N ARG A 9 24.43 6.58 19.02
CA ARG A 9 23.65 7.16 20.13
C ARG A 9 22.38 7.86 19.65
N ILE A 10 22.42 8.47 18.48
CA ILE A 10 21.24 9.14 17.90
C ILE A 10 20.25 8.06 17.44
N GLY A 11 20.71 7.01 16.77
CA GLY A 11 19.88 5.86 16.38
C GLY A 11 19.26 5.18 17.59
N ALA A 12 20.05 4.89 18.63
CA ALA A 12 19.54 4.28 19.85
C ALA A 12 18.56 5.18 20.63
N ALA A 13 18.77 6.49 20.62
CA ALA A 13 17.83 7.43 21.23
C ALA A 13 16.51 7.51 20.44
N PHE A 14 16.58 7.45 19.10
CA PHE A 14 15.40 7.39 18.24
C PHE A 14 14.62 6.11 18.44
N ASP A 15 15.31 4.97 18.46
CA ASP A 15 14.71 3.66 18.73
C ASP A 15 14.04 3.63 20.11
N LYS A 16 14.71 4.23 21.12
CA LYS A 16 14.15 4.35 22.45
C LYS A 16 12.89 5.21 22.50
N ILE A 17 12.90 6.36 21.82
CA ILE A 17 11.72 7.24 21.70
C ILE A 17 10.57 6.47 21.02
N LEU A 18 10.84 5.76 19.93
CA LEU A 18 9.83 4.97 19.23
C LEU A 18 9.29 3.80 20.07
N GLN A 19 10.13 3.22 20.95
CA GLN A 19 9.71 2.18 21.88
C GLN A 19 8.91 2.71 23.07
N GLU A 20 9.30 3.86 23.59
CA GLU A 20 8.62 4.50 24.73
C GLU A 20 7.30 5.17 24.34
N PHE A 21 7.12 5.46 23.04
CA PHE A 21 5.90 6.06 22.51
C PHE A 21 5.26 5.17 21.41
N PRO A 22 4.67 4.02 21.80
CA PRO A 22 4.06 3.12 20.81
C PRO A 22 2.97 3.79 19.97
N GLU A 23 2.26 4.78 20.53
CA GLU A 23 1.25 5.57 19.83
C GLU A 23 1.84 6.42 18.71
N ARG A 24 3.01 7.06 18.93
CA ARG A 24 3.73 7.84 17.92
C ARG A 24 4.23 6.97 16.79
N ARG A 25 4.69 5.77 17.08
CA ARG A 25 5.07 4.78 16.07
C ARG A 25 3.89 4.36 15.22
N ARG A 26 2.76 4.08 15.84
CA ARG A 26 1.52 3.76 15.15
C ARG A 26 1.07 4.91 14.24
N GLU A 27 1.10 6.14 14.73
CA GLU A 27 0.78 7.34 13.98
C GLU A 27 1.63 7.46 12.70
N LEU A 28 2.95 7.25 12.80
CA LEU A 28 3.83 7.26 11.64
C LEU A 28 3.42 6.21 10.60
N HIS A 29 3.18 4.97 11.03
CA HIS A 29 2.77 3.90 10.12
C HIS A 29 1.40 4.17 9.50
N GLU A 30 0.47 4.75 10.23
CA GLU A 30 -0.83 5.17 9.69
C GLU A 30 -0.67 6.26 8.62
N ARG A 31 0.19 7.24 8.84
CA ARG A 31 0.50 8.30 7.84
C ARG A 31 1.10 7.72 6.58
N VAL A 32 2.13 6.91 6.72
CA VAL A 32 2.80 6.24 5.58
C VAL A 32 1.79 5.34 4.84
N GLY A 33 1.02 4.54 5.55
CA GLY A 33 0.01 3.68 4.96
C GLY A 33 -1.03 4.45 4.14
N ARG A 34 -1.54 5.56 4.66
CA ARG A 34 -2.49 6.42 3.93
C ARG A 34 -1.86 7.09 2.71
N ALA A 35 -0.60 7.52 2.80
CA ALA A 35 0.10 8.12 1.67
C ALA A 35 0.33 7.09 0.55
N VAL A 36 0.74 5.88 0.87
CA VAL A 36 0.87 4.77 -0.08
C VAL A 36 -0.49 4.36 -0.65
N GLN A 37 -1.54 4.33 0.16
CA GLN A 37 -2.91 4.06 -0.30
C GLN A 37 -3.36 5.11 -1.34
N ARG A 38 -3.13 6.39 -1.10
CA ARG A 38 -3.45 7.45 -2.08
C ARG A 38 -2.71 7.25 -3.39
N GLU A 39 -1.42 6.93 -3.33
CA GLU A 39 -0.64 6.63 -4.54
C GLU A 39 -1.22 5.42 -5.29
N LEU A 40 -1.53 4.32 -4.59
CA LEU A 40 -2.16 3.15 -5.19
C LEU A 40 -3.49 3.50 -5.87
N GLN A 41 -4.33 4.29 -5.22
CA GLN A 41 -5.59 4.74 -5.77
C GLN A 41 -5.42 5.60 -7.03
N GLN A 42 -4.38 6.44 -7.08
CA GLN A 42 -4.00 7.19 -8.28
C GLN A 42 -3.52 6.28 -9.41
N GLN A 43 -2.69 5.28 -9.09
CA GLN A 43 -2.23 4.30 -10.06
C GLN A 43 -3.40 3.51 -10.67
N ILE A 44 -4.38 3.10 -9.85
CA ILE A 44 -5.59 2.45 -10.32
C ILE A 44 -6.39 3.40 -11.23
N ALA A 45 -6.61 4.64 -10.81
CA ALA A 45 -7.36 5.62 -11.58
C ALA A 45 -6.74 5.94 -12.94
N SER A 46 -5.41 5.95 -13.03
CA SER A 46 -4.65 6.23 -14.26
C SER A 46 -4.37 5.00 -15.13
N SER A 47 -4.66 3.80 -14.63
CA SER A 47 -4.32 2.55 -15.32
C SER A 47 -5.18 2.22 -16.54
N GLY A 48 -6.31 2.87 -16.70
CA GLY A 48 -7.29 2.56 -17.75
C GLY A 48 -8.32 1.50 -17.35
N ILE A 49 -8.32 1.04 -16.10
CA ILE A 49 -9.37 0.16 -15.58
C ILE A 49 -10.71 0.89 -15.58
N ASN A 50 -11.76 0.21 -16.02
CA ASN A 50 -13.12 0.73 -15.87
C ASN A 50 -13.58 0.61 -14.41
N ASP A 51 -13.20 1.58 -13.60
CA ASP A 51 -13.59 1.71 -12.19
C ASP A 51 -14.41 2.97 -11.94
N SER A 52 -15.42 3.21 -12.81
CA SER A 52 -16.27 4.40 -12.75
C SER A 52 -16.98 4.59 -11.40
N SER A 53 -17.33 3.49 -10.74
CA SER A 53 -17.91 3.49 -9.39
C SER A 53 -16.89 3.69 -8.27
N GLY A 54 -15.58 3.63 -8.58
CA GLY A 54 -14.50 3.68 -7.61
C GLY A 54 -14.41 2.46 -6.68
N LYS A 55 -15.02 1.36 -7.07
CA LYS A 55 -15.13 0.15 -6.24
C LYS A 55 -13.76 -0.49 -6.00
N VAL A 56 -12.96 -0.66 -7.05
CA VAL A 56 -11.62 -1.25 -6.95
C VAL A 56 -10.71 -0.39 -6.06
N ARG A 57 -10.75 0.92 -6.21
CA ARG A 57 -10.00 1.86 -5.37
C ARG A 57 -10.41 1.79 -3.91
N ARG A 58 -11.70 1.71 -3.61
CA ARG A 58 -12.21 1.61 -2.23
C ARG A 58 -11.86 0.30 -1.55
N TRP A 59 -11.68 -0.77 -2.30
CA TRP A 59 -11.25 -2.05 -1.73
C TRP A 59 -9.82 -2.04 -1.18
N GLN A 60 -9.00 -1.08 -1.62
CA GLN A 60 -7.61 -0.98 -1.17
C GLN A 60 -7.58 -0.26 0.18
N VAL A 61 -7.34 -1.00 1.24
CA VAL A 61 -7.38 -0.50 2.63
C VAL A 61 -6.02 -0.56 3.30
N VAL A 62 -5.80 0.35 4.23
CA VAL A 62 -4.63 0.33 5.10
C VAL A 62 -4.87 -0.66 6.25
N HIS A 63 -3.92 -1.55 6.45
CA HIS A 63 -3.86 -2.43 7.60
C HIS A 63 -2.65 -2.07 8.46
N ILE A 64 -2.89 -1.83 9.73
CA ILE A 64 -1.82 -1.63 10.72
C ILE A 64 -1.57 -2.95 11.44
N GLY A 65 -0.32 -3.39 11.44
CA GLY A 65 0.08 -4.61 12.13
C GLY A 65 -0.07 -4.50 13.65
N SER A 66 -0.08 -5.64 14.33
CA SER A 66 -0.15 -5.70 15.79
C SER A 66 0.96 -4.86 16.44
N GLY A 67 0.61 -4.12 17.48
CA GLY A 67 1.53 -3.22 18.14
C GLY A 67 1.93 -1.96 17.35
N GLY A 68 1.29 -1.69 16.20
CA GLY A 68 1.61 -0.52 15.36
C GLY A 68 2.97 -0.63 14.65
N GLY A 69 3.51 -1.84 14.49
CA GLY A 69 4.87 -2.07 14.00
C GLY A 69 5.08 -1.98 12.50
N TYR A 70 4.01 -2.00 11.71
CA TYR A 70 4.05 -1.84 10.26
C TYR A 70 2.68 -1.41 9.72
N ALA A 71 2.68 -0.88 8.51
CA ALA A 71 1.50 -0.65 7.71
C ALA A 71 1.57 -1.45 6.42
N ALA A 72 0.44 -1.94 5.95
CA ALA A 72 0.29 -2.56 4.65
C ALA A 72 -0.96 -2.04 3.95
N VAL A 73 -0.88 -1.83 2.65
CA VAL A 73 -2.04 -1.54 1.81
C VAL A 73 -2.40 -2.81 1.05
N ARG A 74 -3.63 -3.24 1.18
CA ARG A 74 -4.09 -4.50 0.60
C ARG A 74 -5.59 -4.44 0.29
N PRO A 75 -6.10 -5.33 -0.57
CA PRO A 75 -7.55 -5.48 -0.73
C PRO A 75 -8.21 -5.85 0.61
N GLU A 76 -9.38 -5.29 0.86
CA GLU A 76 -10.16 -5.62 2.07
C GLU A 76 -10.44 -7.13 2.13
N LYS A 77 -10.41 -7.65 3.36
CA LYS A 77 -10.77 -9.04 3.65
C LYS A 77 -12.23 -9.10 4.11
N GLY A 78 -12.87 -10.21 3.91
CA GLY A 78 -14.23 -10.44 4.39
C GLY A 78 -15.04 -11.36 3.50
N THR A 79 -14.69 -11.43 2.24
CA THR A 79 -15.26 -12.38 1.28
C THR A 79 -14.18 -13.23 0.65
N THR A 80 -14.54 -14.44 0.24
CA THR A 80 -13.66 -15.39 -0.46
C THR A 80 -14.29 -15.79 -1.80
N GLY A 81 -13.49 -16.35 -2.68
CA GLY A 81 -13.92 -16.79 -4.00
C GLY A 81 -13.49 -15.86 -5.12
N ALA A 82 -13.89 -16.20 -6.34
CA ALA A 82 -13.44 -15.52 -7.56
C ALA A 82 -13.88 -14.05 -7.65
N ASP A 83 -14.99 -13.70 -6.99
CA ASP A 83 -15.56 -12.35 -6.99
C ASP A 83 -15.15 -11.52 -5.75
N SER A 84 -14.23 -12.06 -4.93
CA SER A 84 -13.72 -11.33 -3.77
C SER A 84 -12.83 -10.14 -4.19
N PRO A 85 -12.76 -9.08 -3.37
CA PRO A 85 -11.86 -7.94 -3.63
C PRO A 85 -10.42 -8.36 -3.91
N GLY A 86 -9.90 -9.32 -3.16
CA GLY A 86 -8.55 -9.86 -3.35
C GLY A 86 -8.36 -10.57 -4.68
N ALA A 87 -9.29 -11.45 -5.05
CA ALA A 87 -9.21 -12.18 -6.31
C ALA A 87 -9.30 -11.24 -7.52
N ILE A 88 -10.25 -10.32 -7.53
CA ILE A 88 -10.41 -9.34 -8.62
C ILE A 88 -9.18 -8.43 -8.70
N THR A 89 -8.67 -7.94 -7.59
CA THR A 89 -7.45 -7.13 -7.56
C THR A 89 -6.26 -7.89 -8.15
N ASN A 90 -6.09 -9.17 -7.82
CA ASN A 90 -5.02 -9.99 -8.37
C ASN A 90 -5.14 -10.20 -9.89
N TYR A 91 -6.36 -10.39 -10.40
CA TYR A 91 -6.59 -10.50 -11.84
C TYR A 91 -6.27 -9.19 -12.57
N LEU A 92 -6.65 -8.07 -11.99
CA LEU A 92 -6.36 -6.75 -12.56
C LEU A 92 -4.86 -6.42 -12.50
N GLU A 93 -4.19 -6.76 -11.41
CA GLU A 93 -2.76 -6.51 -11.22
C GLU A 93 -1.89 -7.33 -12.18
N GLY A 94 -2.05 -8.66 -12.14
CA GLY A 94 -1.16 -9.59 -12.84
C GLY A 94 -1.67 -10.05 -14.19
N GLY A 95 -2.90 -9.74 -14.54
CA GLY A 95 -3.58 -10.31 -15.69
C GLY A 95 -4.09 -11.73 -15.44
N HIS A 96 -4.79 -12.27 -16.39
CA HIS A 96 -5.36 -13.61 -16.29
C HIS A 96 -5.69 -14.23 -17.65
N ARG A 97 -5.76 -15.53 -17.66
CA ARG A 97 -6.27 -16.27 -18.83
C ARG A 97 -7.80 -16.21 -18.85
N ILE A 98 -8.34 -16.03 -20.04
CA ILE A 98 -9.77 -16.15 -20.24
C ILE A 98 -10.08 -17.64 -20.51
N ALA A 99 -10.88 -18.24 -19.61
CA ALA A 99 -11.38 -19.59 -19.85
C ALA A 99 -12.35 -19.57 -21.04
N SER A 100 -12.23 -20.57 -21.92
CA SER A 100 -13.20 -20.76 -23.00
C SER A 100 -14.60 -20.92 -22.39
N PRO A 101 -15.62 -20.19 -22.88
CA PRO A 101 -16.98 -20.39 -22.43
C PRO A 101 -17.37 -21.86 -22.57
N ARG A 102 -18.03 -22.42 -21.56
CA ARG A 102 -18.61 -23.75 -21.65
C ARG A 102 -19.79 -23.69 -22.60
N GLY A 103 -19.55 -23.94 -23.85
CA GLY A 103 -20.63 -24.07 -24.84
C GLY A 103 -21.34 -25.42 -24.71
N GLY A 104 -22.63 -25.47 -25.12
CA GLY A 104 -23.32 -26.74 -25.34
C GLY A 104 -22.64 -27.58 -26.43
N LYS A 105 -23.10 -28.82 -26.63
CA LYS A 105 -22.46 -29.80 -27.53
C LYS A 105 -22.14 -29.29 -28.93
N ASN A 106 -22.86 -28.28 -29.42
CA ASN A 106 -22.77 -27.76 -30.79
C ASN A 106 -22.20 -26.33 -30.92
N TYR A 107 -21.82 -25.67 -29.81
CA TYR A 107 -21.34 -24.30 -29.85
C TYR A 107 -20.05 -24.14 -29.04
N ARG A 108 -18.94 -23.90 -29.73
CA ARG A 108 -17.65 -23.55 -29.11
C ARG A 108 -17.28 -22.14 -29.58
N PRO A 109 -17.63 -21.10 -28.81
CA PRO A 109 -17.24 -19.75 -29.17
C PRO A 109 -15.72 -19.65 -29.23
N ARG A 110 -15.20 -19.05 -30.32
CA ARG A 110 -13.79 -18.74 -30.44
C ARG A 110 -13.49 -17.49 -29.64
N LEU A 111 -12.57 -17.61 -28.68
CA LEU A 111 -12.02 -16.42 -28.01
C LEU A 111 -11.09 -15.69 -28.98
N ARG A 112 -11.32 -14.41 -29.17
CA ARG A 112 -10.38 -13.53 -29.90
C ARG A 112 -9.13 -13.25 -29.09
N VAL A 113 -9.25 -13.25 -27.77
CA VAL A 113 -8.19 -12.97 -26.80
C VAL A 113 -8.21 -14.08 -25.75
N SER A 114 -7.08 -14.76 -25.58
CA SER A 114 -6.93 -15.84 -24.59
C SER A 114 -6.34 -15.37 -23.26
N TYR A 115 -5.82 -14.16 -23.22
CA TYR A 115 -5.15 -13.57 -22.06
C TYR A 115 -5.41 -12.08 -21.97
N VAL A 116 -5.67 -11.59 -20.77
CA VAL A 116 -5.77 -10.17 -20.46
C VAL A 116 -4.53 -9.77 -19.66
N SER A 117 -3.79 -8.78 -20.16
CA SER A 117 -2.61 -8.25 -19.48
C SER A 117 -2.99 -7.55 -18.18
N GLY A 118 -2.13 -7.64 -17.20
CA GLY A 118 -2.28 -6.90 -15.94
C GLY A 118 -1.96 -5.42 -16.09
N TYR A 119 -2.43 -4.66 -15.14
CA TYR A 119 -2.24 -3.20 -15.09
C TYR A 119 -1.06 -2.78 -14.21
N HIS A 120 -0.53 -3.67 -13.37
CA HIS A 120 0.68 -3.49 -12.56
C HIS A 120 0.66 -2.26 -11.63
N PHE A 121 -0.52 -1.88 -11.12
CA PHE A 121 -0.64 -0.72 -10.24
C PHE A 121 0.00 -0.93 -8.87
N TYR A 122 0.03 -2.15 -8.34
CA TYR A 122 0.78 -2.48 -7.12
C TYR A 122 2.29 -2.41 -7.33
N VAL A 123 2.79 -2.95 -8.45
CA VAL A 123 4.21 -2.85 -8.79
C VAL A 123 4.63 -1.40 -8.93
N ASN A 124 3.87 -0.59 -9.65
CA ASN A 124 4.16 0.83 -9.85
C ASN A 124 4.13 1.61 -8.52
N THR A 125 3.18 1.30 -7.65
CA THR A 125 3.11 1.91 -6.31
C THR A 125 4.31 1.49 -5.45
N SER A 126 4.70 0.22 -5.49
CA SER A 126 5.85 -0.30 -4.73
C SER A 126 7.15 0.41 -5.07
N MET A 127 7.36 0.76 -6.34
CA MET A 127 8.54 1.52 -6.77
C MET A 127 8.62 2.93 -6.16
N ARG A 128 7.50 3.48 -5.72
CA ARG A 128 7.41 4.82 -5.11
C ARG A 128 7.27 4.78 -3.59
N ALA A 129 6.98 3.61 -3.03
CA ALA A 129 6.63 3.46 -1.62
C ALA A 129 7.75 3.92 -0.67
N GLU A 130 9.00 3.66 -1.01
CA GLU A 130 10.15 4.08 -0.19
C GLU A 130 10.27 5.61 -0.12
N SER A 131 10.22 6.30 -1.25
CA SER A 131 10.30 7.77 -1.28
C SER A 131 9.10 8.42 -0.59
N ILE A 132 7.91 7.84 -0.71
CA ILE A 132 6.71 8.27 0.01
C ILE A 132 6.91 8.11 1.52
N ALA A 133 7.40 6.96 1.96
CA ALA A 133 7.64 6.68 3.37
C ALA A 133 8.68 7.63 3.98
N ILE A 134 9.76 7.90 3.27
CA ILE A 134 10.79 8.86 3.70
C ILE A 134 10.19 10.25 3.83
N GLY A 135 9.46 10.75 2.83
CA GLY A 135 8.83 12.07 2.87
C GLY A 135 7.85 12.23 4.03
N GLU A 136 7.02 11.22 4.31
CA GLU A 136 6.09 11.23 5.44
C GLU A 136 6.82 11.17 6.79
N ALA A 137 7.90 10.38 6.88
CA ALA A 137 8.70 10.29 8.10
C ALA A 137 9.43 11.61 8.41
N GLU A 138 9.97 12.27 7.41
CA GLU A 138 10.60 13.60 7.56
C GLU A 138 9.59 14.64 8.04
N ALA A 139 8.40 14.71 7.40
CA ALA A 139 7.36 15.65 7.80
C ALA A 139 6.85 15.37 9.23
N TRP A 140 6.71 14.12 9.61
CA TRP A 140 6.34 13.72 10.96
C TRP A 140 7.41 14.08 12.00
N ALA A 141 8.68 13.87 11.68
CA ALA A 141 9.79 14.24 12.55
C ALA A 141 9.86 15.76 12.79
N ASP A 142 9.64 16.54 11.74
CA ASP A 142 9.59 18.01 11.84
C ASP A 142 8.42 18.49 12.70
N GLU A 143 7.27 17.85 12.63
CA GLU A 143 6.11 18.14 13.47
C GLU A 143 6.41 17.87 14.95
N ILE A 144 7.02 16.73 15.26
CA ILE A 144 7.42 16.38 16.64
C ILE A 144 8.45 17.36 17.17
N ALA A 145 9.45 17.73 16.36
CA ALA A 145 10.44 18.71 16.77
C ALA A 145 9.81 20.04 17.15
N ARG A 146 8.85 20.55 16.37
CA ARG A 146 8.11 21.78 16.66
C ARG A 146 7.25 21.66 17.93
N GLU A 147 6.60 20.52 18.15
CA GLU A 147 5.84 20.26 19.38
C GLU A 147 6.75 20.31 20.63
N LEU A 148 7.95 19.71 20.53
CA LEU A 148 8.92 19.72 21.61
C LEU A 148 9.45 21.13 21.87
N GLU A 149 9.79 21.90 20.85
CA GLU A 149 10.23 23.29 20.96
C GLU A 149 9.16 24.17 21.60
N ALA A 150 7.88 23.98 21.25
CA ALA A 150 6.77 24.72 21.80
C ALA A 150 6.47 24.36 23.27
N SER A 151 6.96 23.21 23.75
CA SER A 151 6.75 22.73 25.11
C SER A 151 7.85 23.15 26.09
N LEU A 152 8.94 23.73 25.60
CA LEU A 152 10.08 24.26 26.38
C LEU A 152 9.84 25.71 26.78
#